data_1f62325f086bb042a65f4ef24f0bd386
#
_entry.id   1f62325f086bb042a65f4ef24f0bd386
#
_cell.length_a   1.000
_cell.length_b   1.000
_cell.length_c   1.000
_cell.angle_alpha   90.00
_cell.angle_beta   90.00
_cell.angle_gamma   90.00
#
_symmetry.space_group_name_H-M   'P 1'
#
loop_
_entity.id
_entity.type
_entity.pdbx_description
1 polymer ?
#
loop_
_entity_poly.entity_id
_entity_poly.type
_entity_poly.pdbx_seq_one_letter_code
_entity_poly.pdbx_strand_id
1 'polypeptide(L)'
;PSRGLGDVYKRQAERITFNEKTLWRGGPNTAKGADYYWNVNKQSAHLLDEIRKAFTEGDQKKAEMLTRQNFNSEVSYEADGENPFRFGSFTTMGEFYVETGLNMIGMSDYKRILSLDSAMAVVQFKKDRVAYQRNFFISYPANVMVVRFSADQSGKQNLVFSYAPNPLSTGSMVSDGNKGLVY
;
A
#
# COMPACT_ATOMS: atom_id res chain seq x y z
N PRO A 1 5.05 -10.04 -9.34
CA PRO A 1 5.94 -8.97 -8.91
C PRO A 1 6.59 -8.36 -10.14
N SER A 2 6.05 -7.25 -10.60
CA SER A 2 6.59 -6.49 -11.73
C SER A 2 7.87 -5.80 -11.28
N ARG A 3 8.99 -6.41 -11.56
CA ARG A 3 10.32 -5.83 -11.43
C ARG A 3 10.71 -5.17 -12.74
N GLY A 4 9.88 -4.26 -13.23
CA GLY A 4 10.12 -3.50 -14.43
C GLY A 4 10.84 -2.17 -14.12
N LEU A 5 11.11 -1.41 -15.16
CA LEU A 5 11.75 -0.08 -15.18
C LEU A 5 11.26 0.91 -14.10
N GLY A 6 10.07 0.72 -13.54
CA GLY A 6 9.56 1.51 -12.43
C GLY A 6 10.40 1.47 -11.16
N ASP A 7 11.24 0.44 -10.99
CA ASP A 7 12.11 0.32 -9.82
C ASP A 7 13.35 1.23 -9.88
N VAL A 8 13.74 1.66 -11.07
CA VAL A 8 14.88 2.58 -11.26
C VAL A 8 14.47 4.00 -10.85
N TYR A 9 13.26 4.43 -11.18
CA TYR A 9 12.74 5.75 -10.77
C TYR A 9 12.42 5.81 -9.27
N LYS A 10 12.00 4.70 -8.67
CA LYS A 10 11.73 4.60 -7.22
C LYS A 10 12.95 4.74 -6.33
N ARG A 11 14.15 4.68 -6.88
CA ARG A 11 15.41 4.84 -6.12
C ARG A 11 15.78 6.31 -5.90
N GLN A 12 15.19 7.23 -6.64
CA GLN A 12 15.43 8.67 -6.50
C GLN A 12 14.64 9.30 -5.36
N ALA A 13 13.49 8.74 -5.04
CA ALA A 13 12.64 9.16 -3.95
C ALA A 13 12.33 7.99 -3.01
N GLU A 14 12.25 8.25 -1.72
CA GLU A 14 11.62 7.33 -0.79
C GLU A 14 10.11 7.57 -0.79
N ARG A 15 9.34 6.50 -0.87
CA ARG A 15 7.90 6.53 -0.81
C ARG A 15 7.43 5.76 0.42
N ILE A 16 6.70 6.43 1.27
CA ILE A 16 6.11 5.86 2.47
C ILE A 16 4.59 5.94 2.31
N THR A 17 3.94 4.79 2.24
CA THR A 17 2.49 4.72 2.19
C THR A 17 1.95 4.65 3.60
N PHE A 18 1.07 5.58 3.95
CA PHE A 18 0.42 5.62 5.25
C PHE A 18 -0.93 4.92 5.21
N ASN A 19 -1.20 4.17 6.27
CA ASN A 19 -2.47 3.53 6.52
C ASN A 19 -2.98 3.94 7.90
N GLU A 20 -4.28 4.13 8.01
CA GLU A 20 -4.97 4.30 9.27
C GLU A 20 -6.09 3.26 9.35
N LYS A 21 -6.13 2.49 10.46
CA LYS A 21 -6.99 1.31 10.59
C LYS A 21 -8.49 1.59 10.52
N THR A 22 -8.89 2.84 10.76
CA THR A 22 -10.29 3.27 10.71
C THR A 22 -10.65 3.91 9.37
N LEU A 23 -9.68 4.11 8.49
CA LEU A 23 -9.90 4.72 7.18
C LEU A 23 -10.39 3.69 6.16
N TRP A 24 -11.70 3.66 5.97
CA TRP A 24 -12.37 2.77 5.04
C TRP A 24 -13.11 3.57 3.99
N ARG A 25 -13.14 3.06 2.78
CA ARG A 25 -14.00 3.57 1.73
C ARG A 25 -15.21 2.66 1.58
N GLY A 26 -16.40 3.29 1.59
CA GLY A 26 -17.64 2.56 1.55
C GLY A 26 -17.97 1.89 2.88
N GLY A 27 -19.09 1.26 2.93
CA GLY A 27 -19.58 0.56 4.12
C GLY A 27 -20.79 -0.27 3.78
N PRO A 28 -21.38 -0.93 4.78
CA PRO A 28 -22.64 -1.64 4.59
C PRO A 28 -23.66 -0.66 4.02
N ASN A 29 -24.29 -1.05 2.92
CA ASN A 29 -25.34 -0.23 2.33
C ASN A 29 -26.57 -0.22 3.24
N THR A 30 -26.66 0.78 4.08
CA THR A 30 -27.77 0.97 5.02
C THR A 30 -29.03 1.54 4.35
N ALA A 31 -28.92 2.06 3.11
CA ALA A 31 -30.00 2.79 2.45
C ALA A 31 -31.14 1.89 1.95
N LYS A 32 -30.95 0.59 1.83
CA LYS A 32 -31.98 -0.35 1.32
C LYS A 32 -32.36 -1.45 2.31
N GLY A 33 -32.33 -1.18 3.61
CA GLY A 33 -32.61 -2.22 4.59
C GLY A 33 -31.63 -3.36 4.44
N ALA A 34 -30.36 -3.05 4.59
CA ALA A 34 -29.25 -3.89 4.22
C ALA A 34 -29.41 -5.31 4.77
N ASP A 35 -29.77 -6.23 3.91
CA ASP A 35 -29.52 -7.62 4.20
C ASP A 35 -27.97 -7.75 4.31
N TYR A 36 -27.47 -7.86 5.53
CA TYR A 36 -26.06 -8.09 5.82
C TYR A 36 -25.50 -9.27 5.02
N TYR A 37 -26.37 -10.18 4.62
CA TYR A 37 -26.04 -11.40 3.89
C TYR A 37 -26.28 -11.33 2.38
N TRP A 38 -26.60 -10.16 1.82
CA TRP A 38 -26.91 -10.04 0.39
C TRP A 38 -25.80 -10.57 -0.53
N ASN A 39 -24.58 -10.57 -0.05
CA ASN A 39 -23.41 -11.03 -0.79
C ASN A 39 -22.96 -12.45 -0.44
N VAL A 40 -23.67 -13.13 0.45
CA VAL A 40 -23.40 -14.52 0.79
C VAL A 40 -24.22 -15.42 -0.10
N ASN A 41 -23.57 -16.16 -0.99
CA ASN A 41 -24.24 -17.13 -1.84
C ASN A 41 -24.61 -18.38 -1.02
N LYS A 42 -25.74 -18.33 -0.31
CA LYS A 42 -26.22 -19.39 0.57
C LYS A 42 -26.63 -20.67 -0.17
N GLN A 43 -26.85 -20.60 -1.48
CA GLN A 43 -27.37 -21.71 -2.27
C GLN A 43 -26.28 -22.56 -2.92
N SER A 44 -25.02 -22.16 -2.83
CA SER A 44 -23.92 -22.81 -3.53
C SER A 44 -23.23 -23.91 -2.73
N ALA A 45 -23.59 -24.11 -1.47
CA ALA A 45 -22.95 -25.12 -0.62
C ALA A 45 -22.97 -26.54 -1.20
N HIS A 46 -24.01 -26.89 -1.94
CA HIS A 46 -24.15 -28.19 -2.60
C HIS A 46 -23.09 -28.44 -3.69
N LEU A 47 -22.45 -27.39 -4.21
CA LEU A 47 -21.40 -27.48 -5.23
C LEU A 47 -20.02 -27.80 -4.65
N LEU A 48 -19.85 -27.72 -3.32
CA LEU A 48 -18.55 -27.94 -2.68
C LEU A 48 -17.97 -29.32 -2.98
N ASP A 49 -18.82 -30.36 -2.99
CA ASP A 49 -18.34 -31.72 -3.23
C ASP A 49 -17.93 -31.89 -4.71
N GLU A 50 -18.61 -31.25 -5.64
CA GLU A 50 -18.22 -31.25 -7.05
C GLU A 50 -16.89 -30.51 -7.27
N ILE A 51 -16.69 -29.38 -6.59
CA ILE A 51 -15.43 -28.62 -6.64
C ILE A 51 -14.28 -29.49 -6.08
N ARG A 52 -14.48 -30.10 -4.92
CA ARG A 52 -13.49 -31.00 -4.31
C ARG A 52 -13.15 -32.16 -5.23
N LYS A 53 -14.17 -32.78 -5.84
CA LYS A 53 -13.99 -33.86 -6.79
C LYS A 53 -13.17 -33.43 -8.00
N ALA A 54 -13.48 -32.26 -8.59
CA ALA A 54 -12.71 -31.72 -9.69
C ALA A 54 -11.23 -31.51 -9.32
N PHE A 55 -10.95 -31.01 -8.11
CA PHE A 55 -9.57 -30.89 -7.62
C PHE A 55 -8.87 -32.26 -7.49
N THR A 56 -9.55 -33.27 -6.94
CA THR A 56 -8.95 -34.60 -6.77
C THR A 56 -8.72 -35.33 -8.10
N GLU A 57 -9.53 -35.02 -9.11
CA GLU A 57 -9.41 -35.56 -10.47
C GLU A 57 -8.41 -34.75 -11.34
N GLY A 58 -7.84 -33.69 -10.81
CA GLY A 58 -6.87 -32.84 -11.51
C GLY A 58 -7.50 -31.86 -12.49
N ASP A 59 -8.83 -31.72 -12.52
CA ASP A 59 -9.53 -30.73 -13.34
C ASP A 59 -9.60 -29.37 -12.64
N GLN A 60 -8.45 -28.73 -12.56
CA GLN A 60 -8.32 -27.43 -11.92
C GLN A 60 -9.18 -26.35 -12.59
N LYS A 61 -9.34 -26.42 -13.92
CA LYS A 61 -10.14 -25.43 -14.67
C LYS A 61 -11.61 -25.48 -14.28
N LYS A 62 -12.16 -26.70 -14.14
CA LYS A 62 -13.54 -26.90 -13.69
C LYS A 62 -13.72 -26.41 -12.26
N ALA A 63 -12.80 -26.78 -11.36
CA ALA A 63 -12.85 -26.35 -9.97
C ALA A 63 -12.83 -24.81 -9.85
N GLU A 64 -11.94 -24.14 -10.59
CA GLU A 64 -11.84 -22.68 -10.60
C GLU A 64 -13.10 -22.03 -11.17
N MET A 65 -13.63 -22.54 -12.26
CA MET A 65 -14.85 -22.02 -12.87
C MET A 65 -16.04 -22.09 -11.90
N LEU A 66 -16.25 -23.26 -11.29
CA LEU A 66 -17.34 -23.43 -10.32
C LEU A 66 -17.20 -22.52 -9.11
N THR A 67 -15.97 -22.36 -8.60
CA THR A 67 -15.67 -21.47 -7.48
C THR A 67 -15.95 -20.02 -7.84
N ARG A 68 -15.46 -19.54 -8.98
CA ARG A 68 -15.66 -18.15 -9.42
C ARG A 68 -17.13 -17.82 -9.66
N GLN A 69 -17.89 -18.72 -10.23
CA GLN A 69 -19.30 -18.49 -10.54
C GLN A 69 -20.20 -18.54 -9.33
N ASN A 70 -19.82 -19.31 -8.29
CA ASN A 70 -20.77 -19.64 -7.23
C ASN A 70 -20.33 -19.19 -5.83
N PHE A 71 -19.06 -18.87 -5.62
CA PHE A 71 -18.53 -18.52 -4.30
C PHE A 71 -17.87 -17.14 -4.26
N ASN A 72 -17.69 -16.48 -5.40
CA ASN A 72 -17.30 -15.09 -5.38
C ASN A 72 -18.51 -14.22 -5.05
N SER A 73 -18.26 -13.20 -4.25
CA SER A 73 -19.23 -12.17 -4.02
C SER A 73 -19.53 -11.42 -5.33
N GLU A 74 -20.80 -11.26 -5.65
CA GLU A 74 -21.19 -10.40 -6.75
C GLU A 74 -20.89 -8.95 -6.36
N VAL A 75 -19.94 -8.34 -7.03
CA VAL A 75 -19.77 -6.89 -6.98
C VAL A 75 -20.83 -6.31 -7.89
N SER A 76 -21.97 -5.96 -7.33
CA SER A 76 -22.98 -5.24 -8.08
C SER A 76 -22.44 -3.83 -8.36
N TYR A 77 -22.07 -3.60 -9.60
CA TYR A 77 -21.79 -2.27 -10.15
C TYR A 77 -23.05 -1.49 -10.49
N GLU A 78 -24.20 -1.94 -10.04
CA GLU A 78 -25.42 -1.17 -10.22
C GLU A 78 -25.24 0.15 -9.48
N ALA A 79 -24.98 1.14 -10.29
CA ALA A 79 -24.84 2.52 -9.93
C ALA A 79 -26.15 3.07 -9.34
N ASP A 80 -26.28 3.02 -8.05
CA ASP A 80 -27.02 4.07 -7.36
C ASP A 80 -26.04 5.25 -7.21
N GLY A 81 -25.70 5.93 -8.30
CA GLY A 81 -24.98 7.20 -8.42
C GLY A 81 -23.99 7.66 -7.37
N GLU A 82 -24.05 7.22 -6.14
CA GLU A 82 -23.30 7.75 -5.01
C GLU A 82 -22.31 6.78 -4.37
N ASN A 83 -22.44 5.48 -4.56
CA ASN A 83 -21.47 4.53 -4.01
C ASN A 83 -21.35 3.25 -4.85
N PRO A 84 -20.43 3.20 -5.83
CA PRO A 84 -20.22 2.02 -6.67
C PRO A 84 -19.65 0.82 -5.89
N PHE A 85 -19.24 1.00 -4.63
CA PHE A 85 -18.68 -0.06 -3.81
C PHE A 85 -19.58 -0.35 -2.62
N ARG A 86 -20.30 -1.44 -2.69
CA ARG A 86 -21.17 -1.91 -1.59
C ARG A 86 -20.39 -2.51 -0.43
N PHE A 87 -19.08 -2.74 -0.60
CA PHE A 87 -18.20 -3.21 0.44
C PHE A 87 -17.35 -2.07 0.96
N GLY A 88 -17.16 -2.06 2.27
CA GLY A 88 -16.07 -1.30 2.85
C GLY A 88 -14.75 -1.87 2.36
N SER A 89 -13.88 -1.04 1.82
CA SER A 89 -12.51 -1.41 1.51
C SER A 89 -11.54 -0.56 2.30
N PHE A 90 -10.52 -1.23 2.84
CA PHE A 90 -9.44 -0.55 3.50
C PHE A 90 -8.67 0.29 2.48
N THR A 91 -8.46 1.56 2.78
CA THR A 91 -7.78 2.48 1.88
C THR A 91 -6.51 3.03 2.51
N THR A 92 -5.59 3.48 1.67
CA THR A 92 -4.43 4.22 2.13
C THR A 92 -4.82 5.65 2.47
N MET A 93 -4.18 6.24 3.48
CA MET A 93 -4.35 7.66 3.81
C MET A 93 -3.68 8.55 2.75
N GLY A 94 -2.56 8.09 2.22
CA GLY A 94 -1.81 8.80 1.19
C GLY A 94 -0.35 8.34 1.15
N GLU A 95 0.43 9.02 0.37
CA GLU A 95 1.84 8.70 0.15
C GLU A 95 2.73 9.91 0.45
N PHE A 96 3.73 9.68 1.25
CA PHE A 96 4.77 10.67 1.55
C PHE A 96 6.01 10.36 0.72
N TYR A 97 6.49 11.35 0.01
CA TYR A 97 7.69 11.25 -0.82
C TYR A 97 8.81 12.08 -0.25
N VAL A 98 10.02 11.52 -0.28
CA VAL A 98 11.25 12.24 0.03
C VAL A 98 12.16 12.14 -1.18
N GLU A 99 12.24 13.23 -1.93
CA GLU A 99 13.09 13.34 -3.10
C GLU A 99 14.48 13.83 -2.68
N THR A 100 15.51 13.15 -3.18
CA THR A 100 16.90 13.45 -2.79
C THR A 100 17.65 14.24 -3.86
N GLY A 101 17.04 14.45 -5.03
CA GLY A 101 17.69 15.10 -6.17
C GLY A 101 18.88 14.33 -6.78
N LEU A 102 19.17 13.14 -6.26
CA LEU A 102 20.31 12.34 -6.74
C LEU A 102 19.94 11.59 -8.01
N ASN A 103 20.71 11.83 -9.08
CA ASN A 103 20.65 10.98 -10.26
C ASN A 103 21.27 9.62 -9.94
N MET A 104 20.55 8.54 -10.22
CA MET A 104 20.96 7.17 -9.89
C MET A 104 21.97 6.58 -10.89
N ILE A 105 22.27 7.26 -12.00
CA ILE A 105 23.31 6.83 -12.94
C ILE A 105 24.67 6.88 -12.26
N GLY A 106 25.42 5.79 -12.32
CA GLY A 106 26.74 5.69 -11.67
C GLY A 106 26.70 5.48 -10.14
N MET A 107 25.56 5.09 -9.60
CA MET A 107 25.48 4.62 -8.21
C MET A 107 26.15 3.25 -8.06
N SER A 108 26.88 3.06 -6.98
CA SER A 108 27.54 1.80 -6.61
C SER A 108 27.21 1.37 -5.18
N ASP A 109 27.61 0.16 -4.84
CA ASP A 109 27.51 -0.43 -3.49
C ASP A 109 26.09 -0.37 -2.90
N TYR A 110 25.06 -0.45 -3.74
CA TYR A 110 23.66 -0.40 -3.28
C TYR A 110 23.29 -1.65 -2.50
N LYS A 111 22.82 -1.44 -1.27
CA LYS A 111 22.33 -2.50 -0.38
C LYS A 111 21.04 -2.06 0.28
N ARG A 112 20.12 -3.02 0.42
CA ARG A 112 18.96 -2.93 1.31
C ARG A 112 19.05 -4.04 2.35
N ILE A 113 18.94 -3.67 3.60
CA ILE A 113 19.08 -4.58 4.74
C ILE A 113 17.85 -4.40 5.62
N LEU A 114 17.22 -5.50 6.00
CA LEU A 114 16.25 -5.54 7.08
C LEU A 114 16.87 -6.36 8.21
N SER A 115 17.18 -5.69 9.32
CA SER A 115 17.65 -6.33 10.53
C SER A 115 16.47 -6.61 11.43
N LEU A 116 16.16 -7.88 11.64
CA LEU A 116 15.07 -8.30 12.53
C LEU A 116 15.44 -8.10 14.01
N ASP A 117 16.70 -8.27 14.35
CA ASP A 117 17.19 -8.09 15.73
C ASP A 117 17.07 -6.64 16.21
N SER A 118 17.36 -5.69 15.32
CA SER A 118 17.26 -4.25 15.66
C SER A 118 15.95 -3.61 15.20
N ALA A 119 15.09 -4.36 14.52
CA ALA A 119 13.86 -3.86 13.90
C ALA A 119 14.09 -2.63 13.01
N MET A 120 15.18 -2.64 12.24
CA MET A 120 15.62 -1.51 11.43
C MET A 120 15.78 -1.89 9.96
N ALA A 121 15.24 -1.08 9.07
CA ALA A 121 15.54 -1.17 7.65
C ALA A 121 16.60 -0.12 7.28
N VAL A 122 17.58 -0.54 6.48
CA VAL A 122 18.71 0.32 6.08
C VAL A 122 18.87 0.26 4.56
N VAL A 123 19.07 1.42 3.95
CA VAL A 123 19.47 1.56 2.55
C VAL A 123 20.83 2.24 2.52
N GLN A 124 21.79 1.64 1.83
CA GLN A 124 23.13 2.18 1.67
C GLN A 124 23.51 2.19 0.20
N PHE A 125 24.23 3.21 -0.23
CA PHE A 125 24.81 3.29 -1.57
C PHE A 125 25.90 4.36 -1.62
N LYS A 126 26.67 4.33 -2.69
CA LYS A 126 27.65 5.39 -3.01
C LYS A 126 27.26 6.08 -4.30
N LYS A 127 27.43 7.38 -4.34
CA LYS A 127 27.25 8.21 -5.53
C LYS A 127 28.28 9.34 -5.51
N ASP A 128 29.03 9.49 -6.61
CA ASP A 128 30.04 10.54 -6.78
C ASP A 128 31.06 10.58 -5.61
N ARG A 129 31.50 9.40 -5.15
CA ARG A 129 32.41 9.20 -4.00
C ARG A 129 31.83 9.61 -2.64
N VAL A 130 30.55 9.86 -2.55
CA VAL A 130 29.83 10.11 -1.29
C VAL A 130 29.07 8.86 -0.89
N ALA A 131 29.21 8.42 0.37
CA ALA A 131 28.42 7.33 0.91
C ALA A 131 27.15 7.87 1.55
N TYR A 132 26.03 7.33 1.12
CA TYR A 132 24.69 7.68 1.61
C TYR A 132 24.11 6.53 2.40
N GLN A 133 23.41 6.86 3.49
CA GLN A 133 22.69 5.90 4.28
C GLN A 133 21.32 6.44 4.67
N ARG A 134 20.32 5.58 4.62
CA ARG A 134 18.93 5.84 5.07
C ARG A 134 18.55 4.77 6.08
N ASN A 135 18.08 5.19 7.24
CA ASN A 135 17.63 4.29 8.30
C ASN A 135 16.16 4.53 8.55
N PHE A 136 15.41 3.45 8.70
CA PHE A 136 13.97 3.47 8.95
C PHE A 136 13.68 2.59 10.15
N PHE A 137 12.98 3.11 11.13
CA PHE A 137 12.49 2.32 12.26
C PHE A 137 11.22 2.93 12.85
N ILE A 138 10.47 2.13 13.58
CA ILE A 138 9.27 2.56 14.30
C ILE A 138 9.59 2.48 15.79
N SER A 139 9.42 3.59 16.49
CA SER A 139 9.52 3.64 17.95
C SER A 139 8.15 3.37 18.56
N TYR A 140 7.96 2.20 19.12
CA TYR A 140 6.71 1.86 19.80
C TYR A 140 6.44 2.76 21.02
N PRO A 141 7.42 3.05 21.91
CA PRO A 141 7.17 3.91 23.07
C PRO A 141 6.81 5.35 22.69
N ALA A 142 7.41 5.87 21.61
CA ALA A 142 7.14 7.22 21.15
C ALA A 142 5.99 7.28 20.13
N ASN A 143 5.50 6.14 19.65
CA ASN A 143 4.48 6.01 18.61
C ASN A 143 4.79 6.84 17.35
N VAL A 144 6.04 6.80 16.90
CA VAL A 144 6.50 7.54 15.72
C VAL A 144 7.32 6.66 14.80
N MET A 145 7.23 6.94 13.50
CA MET A 145 8.18 6.44 12.52
C MET A 145 9.33 7.42 12.37
N VAL A 146 10.55 6.91 12.43
CA VAL A 146 11.75 7.70 12.26
C VAL A 146 12.44 7.32 10.95
N VAL A 147 12.74 8.34 10.15
CA VAL A 147 13.53 8.18 8.93
C VAL A 147 14.72 9.12 9.00
N ARG A 148 15.93 8.53 8.95
CA ARG A 148 17.17 9.30 9.00
C ARG A 148 17.90 9.20 7.67
N PHE A 149 18.21 10.33 7.07
CA PHE A 149 19.06 10.46 5.91
C PHE A 149 20.44 10.97 6.34
N SER A 150 21.50 10.33 5.89
CA SER A 150 22.86 10.75 6.18
C SER A 150 23.78 10.59 4.96
N ALA A 151 24.81 11.41 4.90
CA ALA A 151 25.90 11.33 3.96
C ALA A 151 27.22 11.48 4.73
N ASP A 152 28.28 10.86 4.25
CA ASP A 152 29.63 10.95 4.87
C ASP A 152 30.34 12.28 4.57
N GLN A 153 29.73 13.13 3.74
CA GLN A 153 30.24 14.46 3.43
C GLN A 153 29.18 15.53 3.71
N SER A 154 29.61 16.65 4.26
CA SER A 154 28.74 17.79 4.57
C SER A 154 28.16 18.41 3.30
N GLY A 155 26.92 18.91 3.37
CA GLY A 155 26.24 19.60 2.28
C GLY A 155 25.82 18.71 1.11
N LYS A 156 25.84 17.39 1.27
CA LYS A 156 25.45 16.44 0.21
C LYS A 156 24.02 15.91 0.32
N GLN A 157 23.26 16.38 1.30
CA GLN A 157 21.85 16.08 1.45
C GLN A 157 21.00 17.26 0.96
N ASN A 158 20.21 17.01 -0.07
CA ASN A 158 19.16 17.93 -0.50
C ASN A 158 17.86 17.15 -0.53
N LEU A 159 16.95 17.45 0.38
CA LEU A 159 15.72 16.71 0.57
C LEU A 159 14.52 17.60 0.27
N VAL A 160 13.64 17.12 -0.60
CA VAL A 160 12.35 17.74 -0.86
C VAL A 160 11.27 16.79 -0.38
N PHE A 161 10.39 17.28 0.46
CA PHE A 161 9.29 16.51 1.02
C PHE A 161 8.00 16.89 0.31
N SER A 162 7.25 15.87 -0.10
CA SER A 162 5.91 16.08 -0.66
C SER A 162 4.97 14.98 -0.17
N TYR A 163 3.70 15.31 -0.13
CA TYR A 163 2.63 14.39 0.24
C TYR A 163 1.58 14.35 -0.86
N ALA A 164 1.23 13.15 -1.29
CA ALA A 164 0.13 12.90 -2.19
C ALA A 164 -1.01 12.26 -1.39
N PRO A 165 -2.13 12.96 -1.18
CA PRO A 165 -3.30 12.36 -0.56
C PRO A 165 -3.86 11.23 -1.41
N ASN A 166 -4.62 10.33 -0.81
CA ASN A 166 -5.34 9.33 -1.57
C ASN A 166 -6.31 10.05 -2.53
N PRO A 167 -6.26 9.77 -3.86
CA PRO A 167 -7.11 10.46 -4.83
C PRO A 167 -8.61 10.23 -4.61
N LEU A 168 -8.95 9.26 -3.78
CA LEU A 168 -10.33 8.94 -3.40
C LEU A 168 -10.77 9.65 -2.11
N SER A 169 -9.89 10.42 -1.47
CA SER A 169 -10.24 11.22 -0.30
C SER A 169 -10.69 12.61 -0.71
N THR A 170 -11.61 13.18 0.05
CA THR A 170 -12.15 14.52 -0.16
C THR A 170 -11.56 15.58 0.78
N GLY A 171 -10.49 15.22 1.47
CA GLY A 171 -9.81 16.12 2.40
C GLY A 171 -8.96 17.18 1.71
N SER A 172 -8.66 18.25 2.42
CA SER A 172 -7.70 19.28 2.02
C SER A 172 -6.54 19.31 2.98
N MET A 173 -5.32 19.51 2.45
CA MET A 173 -4.15 19.72 3.29
C MET A 173 -3.99 21.21 3.61
N VAL A 174 -3.78 21.49 4.88
CA VAL A 174 -3.51 22.85 5.36
C VAL A 174 -2.16 22.84 6.08
N SER A 175 -1.32 23.83 5.79
CA SER A 175 -0.08 24.03 6.55
C SER A 175 -0.42 24.60 7.92
N ASP A 176 0.06 23.95 8.98
CA ASP A 176 0.03 24.47 10.35
C ASP A 176 1.26 25.37 10.63
N GLY A 177 1.54 26.26 9.70
CA GLY A 177 2.69 27.16 9.80
C GLY A 177 4.02 26.39 9.91
N ASN A 178 4.81 26.67 10.96
CA ASN A 178 6.11 26.03 11.18
C ASN A 178 6.04 24.64 11.86
N LYS A 179 4.86 24.14 12.13
CA LYS A 179 4.66 22.90 12.92
C LYS A 179 4.35 21.65 12.12
N GLY A 180 3.96 21.79 10.87
CA GLY A 180 3.65 20.64 10.04
C GLY A 180 2.49 20.85 9.07
N LEU A 181 2.00 19.72 8.55
CA LEU A 181 0.82 19.63 7.69
C LEU A 181 -0.29 18.92 8.46
N VAL A 182 -1.50 19.47 8.39
CA VAL A 182 -2.73 18.83 8.92
C VAL A 182 -3.61 18.44 7.73
N TYR A 183 -4.09 17.18 7.75
CA TYR A 183 -4.97 16.62 6.74
C TYR A 183 -6.39 16.48 7.29
#